data_4143d0e2cd16ac26a8995302c916cbcd
#
_entry.id   4143d0e2cd16ac26a8995302c916cbcd
#
_cell.length_a   1.000
_cell.length_b   1.000
_cell.length_c   1.000
_cell.angle_alpha   90.00
_cell.angle_beta   90.00
_cell.angle_gamma   90.00
#
_symmetry.space_group_name_H-M   'P 1'
#
loop_
_entity.id
_entity.type
_entity.pdbx_description
1 polymer ?
#
loop_
_entity_poly.entity_id
_entity_poly.type
_entity_poly.pdbx_seq_one_letter_code
_entity_poly.pdbx_strand_id
1 'polypeptide(L)'
;QTQWLAELPVAAMRVPTEAIAVLAELGVLTIGQLLQLPRKSVASRLGPLTARRIAEFEGRRAEPLLAVADDTFPQSECHLSSPASTREAVACVLEPLVEQCLAALASRGFGVTVLQVRLSEAVSVSARPTPSVVDIGLFRPSVSARHVVDLVQLRLARMRLPREVESIAVEVVSAGALAARQRVLFDGVALSSSLKAGEQAVQLGGLLDRLAGRLGRMAVFEPRPVVDAQPEHAWVASPPEPGRQASATAAAVVAARLRPLWMTPRPIRVETASVVPDGPPLWFCISGVRHRVADAWGPERIETAWWRGCSIRRDYYVVETESGERWWLFRHLGESRGRVGSALRGPRRLAGRSQRSGHSVHADRLPQASRAAREGSDGSRDRGAWFVHGQFA
;
A
#
# COMPACT_ATOMS: atom_id res chain seq x y z
N GLN A 1 34.42 11.58 19.71
CA GLN A 1 33.72 12.37 18.67
C GLN A 1 33.40 13.82 19.07
N THR A 2 33.57 14.22 20.34
CA THR A 2 33.19 15.54 20.86
C THR A 2 34.35 16.51 21.04
N GLN A 3 35.57 16.12 20.72
CA GLN A 3 36.78 16.93 21.01
C GLN A 3 36.83 18.24 20.22
N TRP A 4 36.41 18.22 18.96
CA TRP A 4 36.35 19.41 18.10
C TRP A 4 35.21 20.37 18.52
N LEU A 5 34.13 19.88 19.16
CA LEU A 5 33.05 20.71 19.67
C LEU A 5 33.49 21.54 20.90
N ALA A 6 34.50 21.06 21.64
CA ALA A 6 34.99 21.74 22.82
C ALA A 6 35.67 23.08 22.50
N GLU A 7 36.18 23.23 21.29
CA GLU A 7 36.86 24.47 20.81
C GLU A 7 35.88 25.54 20.35
N LEU A 8 34.60 25.16 20.11
CA LEU A 8 33.60 26.11 19.66
C LEU A 8 33.28 27.13 20.74
N PRO A 9 32.88 28.39 20.36
CA PRO A 9 32.46 29.42 21.31
C PRO A 9 31.20 28.99 22.06
N VAL A 10 31.08 29.45 23.31
CA VAL A 10 29.93 29.16 24.19
C VAL A 10 28.60 29.53 23.51
N ALA A 11 28.58 30.56 22.70
CA ALA A 11 27.39 31.00 21.95
C ALA A 11 26.79 29.88 21.07
N ALA A 12 27.61 28.92 20.59
CA ALA A 12 27.16 27.79 19.79
C ALA A 12 26.21 26.85 20.58
N MET A 13 26.22 26.86 21.89
CA MET A 13 25.30 26.09 22.74
C MET A 13 23.91 26.74 22.90
N ARG A 14 23.66 27.90 22.26
CA ARG A 14 22.38 28.64 22.37
C ARG A 14 21.99 28.95 23.81
N VAL A 15 22.98 29.30 24.65
CA VAL A 15 22.74 29.80 26.02
C VAL A 15 22.29 31.26 25.97
N PRO A 16 21.58 31.74 26.99
CA PRO A 16 21.11 33.14 27.06
C PRO A 16 22.25 34.16 26.91
N THR A 17 22.00 35.28 26.26
CA THR A 17 22.97 36.33 25.99
C THR A 17 23.62 36.86 27.25
N GLU A 18 22.83 37.02 28.34
CA GLU A 18 23.31 37.44 29.64
C GLU A 18 24.33 36.43 30.22
N ALA A 19 24.06 35.12 30.05
CA ALA A 19 24.99 34.08 30.47
C ALA A 19 26.30 34.12 29.68
N ILE A 20 26.22 34.42 28.36
CA ILE A 20 27.43 34.59 27.52
C ILE A 20 28.26 35.76 28.01
N ALA A 21 27.65 36.91 28.35
CA ALA A 21 28.36 38.07 28.84
C ALA A 21 29.10 37.78 30.16
N VAL A 22 28.43 37.14 31.11
CA VAL A 22 29.04 36.75 32.39
C VAL A 22 30.18 35.74 32.20
N LEU A 23 30.01 34.79 31.30
CA LEU A 23 31.06 33.80 30.98
C LEU A 23 32.28 34.48 30.34
N ALA A 24 32.06 35.44 29.45
CA ALA A 24 33.14 36.21 28.83
C ALA A 24 33.95 37.02 29.85
N GLU A 25 33.27 37.67 30.83
CA GLU A 25 33.92 38.37 31.93
C GLU A 25 34.78 37.44 32.82
N LEU A 26 34.36 36.18 32.93
CA LEU A 26 35.09 35.15 33.66
C LEU A 26 36.21 34.46 32.80
N GLY A 27 36.37 34.86 31.57
CA GLY A 27 37.37 34.28 30.65
C GLY A 27 36.96 32.91 30.09
N VAL A 28 35.68 32.49 30.20
CA VAL A 28 35.14 31.26 29.72
C VAL A 28 34.55 31.50 28.33
N LEU A 29 35.33 31.24 27.29
CA LEU A 29 34.98 31.57 25.89
C LEU A 29 34.53 30.33 25.09
N THR A 30 35.00 29.13 25.47
CA THR A 30 34.73 27.91 24.74
C THR A 30 33.83 26.95 25.49
N ILE A 31 33.18 26.05 24.74
CA ILE A 31 32.33 24.97 25.28
C ILE A 31 33.15 24.09 26.22
N GLY A 32 34.38 23.74 25.88
CA GLY A 32 35.25 22.90 26.69
C GLY A 32 35.52 23.53 28.08
N GLN A 33 35.78 24.83 28.12
CA GLN A 33 35.99 25.56 29.39
C GLN A 33 34.70 25.59 30.21
N LEU A 34 33.54 25.83 29.58
CA LEU A 34 32.25 25.80 30.26
C LEU A 34 31.92 24.44 30.88
N LEU A 35 32.25 23.35 30.18
CA LEU A 35 32.01 21.99 30.65
C LEU A 35 32.88 21.60 31.86
N GLN A 36 34.00 22.29 32.09
CA GLN A 36 34.87 22.07 33.25
C GLN A 36 34.33 22.74 34.52
N LEU A 37 33.37 23.67 34.40
CA LEU A 37 32.79 24.36 35.58
C LEU A 37 31.93 23.42 36.42
N PRO A 38 31.93 23.61 37.77
CA PRO A 38 31.07 22.83 38.67
C PRO A 38 29.58 23.04 38.34
N ARG A 39 28.86 21.95 38.08
CA ARG A 39 27.46 21.99 37.65
C ARG A 39 26.52 22.77 38.54
N LYS A 40 26.68 22.63 39.87
CA LYS A 40 25.89 23.37 40.86
C LYS A 40 26.07 24.87 40.73
N SER A 41 27.27 25.33 40.47
CA SER A 41 27.59 26.73 40.28
C SER A 41 27.04 27.32 38.97
N VAL A 42 27.03 26.53 37.93
CA VAL A 42 26.45 26.90 36.62
C VAL A 42 24.94 27.13 36.76
N ALA A 43 24.20 26.23 37.41
CA ALA A 43 22.76 26.35 37.57
C ALA A 43 22.37 27.58 38.44
N SER A 44 23.13 27.83 39.51
CA SER A 44 22.85 28.96 40.46
C SER A 44 23.22 30.33 39.91
N ARG A 45 24.30 30.42 39.10
CA ARG A 45 24.84 31.71 38.62
C ARG A 45 24.42 32.08 37.22
N LEU A 46 24.32 31.10 36.34
CA LEU A 46 24.00 31.30 34.91
C LEU A 46 22.58 30.88 34.55
N GLY A 47 21.81 30.46 35.54
CA GLY A 47 20.40 30.14 35.41
C GLY A 47 20.09 28.69 34.88
N PRO A 48 18.81 28.28 35.03
CA PRO A 48 18.39 26.90 34.70
C PRO A 48 18.46 26.58 33.22
N LEU A 49 18.31 27.57 32.32
CA LEU A 49 18.41 27.37 30.88
C LEU A 49 19.83 26.98 30.46
N THR A 50 20.87 27.62 31.02
CA THR A 50 22.27 27.25 30.74
C THR A 50 22.55 25.83 31.21
N ALA A 51 22.10 25.47 32.41
CA ALA A 51 22.27 24.11 32.93
C ALA A 51 21.53 23.06 32.08
N ARG A 52 20.34 23.41 31.57
CA ARG A 52 19.57 22.58 30.65
C ARG A 52 20.33 22.37 29.33
N ARG A 53 20.84 23.44 28.71
CA ARG A 53 21.60 23.35 27.46
C ARG A 53 22.86 22.48 27.57
N ILE A 54 23.53 22.54 28.70
CA ILE A 54 24.67 21.67 28.99
C ILE A 54 24.21 20.19 29.09
N ALA A 55 23.09 19.90 29.75
CA ALA A 55 22.58 18.54 29.87
C ALA A 55 22.11 17.98 28.52
N GLU A 56 21.55 18.81 27.65
CA GLU A 56 21.19 18.48 26.27
C GLU A 56 22.44 18.20 25.42
N PHE A 57 23.45 19.04 25.51
CA PHE A 57 24.73 18.88 24.81
C PHE A 57 25.46 17.57 25.19
N GLU A 58 25.41 17.21 26.47
CA GLU A 58 26.01 15.96 26.98
C GLU A 58 25.15 14.72 26.71
N GLY A 59 23.99 14.87 26.09
CA GLY A 59 23.06 13.78 25.83
C GLY A 59 22.35 13.22 27.08
N ARG A 60 22.48 13.89 28.23
CA ARG A 60 21.77 13.51 29.46
C ARG A 60 20.29 13.91 29.45
N ARG A 61 19.93 14.84 28.59
CA ARG A 61 18.55 15.27 28.34
C ARG A 61 18.31 15.25 26.83
N ALA A 62 17.17 14.68 26.42
CA ALA A 62 16.76 14.72 25.03
C ALA A 62 16.40 16.17 24.63
N GLU A 63 16.97 16.64 23.52
CA GLU A 63 16.54 17.87 22.86
C GLU A 63 15.56 17.46 21.75
N PRO A 64 14.24 17.76 21.90
CA PRO A 64 13.30 17.50 20.82
C PRO A 64 13.61 18.46 19.67
N LEU A 65 14.09 17.93 18.57
CA LEU A 65 14.17 18.67 17.31
C LEU A 65 12.73 18.83 16.80
N LEU A 66 12.25 20.05 16.72
CA LEU A 66 11.07 20.35 15.94
C LEU A 66 11.45 20.11 14.49
N ALA A 67 10.91 19.05 13.91
CA ALA A 67 11.02 18.85 12.48
C ALA A 67 10.43 20.09 11.80
N VAL A 68 11.23 20.75 10.96
CA VAL A 68 10.67 21.72 10.01
C VAL A 68 9.72 20.91 9.15
N ALA A 69 8.44 21.20 9.23
CA ALA A 69 7.45 20.57 8.36
C ALA A 69 7.87 20.95 6.93
N ASP A 70 8.38 19.94 6.20
CA ASP A 70 8.57 20.09 4.77
C ASP A 70 7.22 20.47 4.17
N ASP A 71 7.25 21.41 3.26
CA ASP A 71 6.18 21.91 2.42
C ASP A 71 4.79 21.28 2.68
N THR A 72 4.02 21.95 3.53
CA THR A 72 2.63 21.57 3.75
C THR A 72 1.90 21.53 2.41
N PHE A 73 1.27 20.41 2.11
CA PHE A 73 0.42 20.31 0.95
C PHE A 73 -0.71 21.36 1.03
N PRO A 74 -1.21 21.85 -0.12
CA PRO A 74 -2.28 22.82 -0.13
C PRO A 74 -3.51 22.32 0.62
N GLN A 75 -4.07 23.22 1.41
CA GLN A 75 -5.34 23.01 2.09
C GLN A 75 -6.21 24.25 1.91
N SER A 76 -7.52 24.07 1.86
CA SER A 76 -8.49 25.14 1.77
C SER A 76 -9.69 24.79 2.62
N GLU A 77 -10.23 25.77 3.35
CA GLU A 77 -11.37 25.58 4.24
C GLU A 77 -12.37 26.71 4.06
N CYS A 78 -13.66 26.36 4.15
CA CYS A 78 -14.76 27.31 4.14
C CYS A 78 -15.68 27.06 5.33
N HIS A 79 -15.93 28.12 6.11
CA HIS A 79 -16.99 28.17 7.12
C HIS A 79 -18.24 28.74 6.50
N LEU A 80 -19.34 28.01 6.62
CA LEU A 80 -20.62 28.40 6.02
C LEU A 80 -21.38 29.34 6.96
N SER A 81 -21.90 30.44 6.43
CA SER A 81 -22.75 31.37 7.18
C SER A 81 -24.09 30.76 7.58
N SER A 82 -24.56 29.77 6.83
CA SER A 82 -25.70 28.94 7.15
C SER A 82 -25.34 27.48 6.90
N PRO A 83 -25.67 26.53 7.82
CA PRO A 83 -25.31 25.14 7.67
C PRO A 83 -25.90 24.52 6.41
N ALA A 84 -25.09 23.74 5.69
CA ALA A 84 -25.54 23.00 4.51
C ALA A 84 -26.14 21.65 4.91
N SER A 85 -27.37 21.38 4.50
CA SER A 85 -28.07 20.10 4.77
C SER A 85 -28.24 19.23 3.52
N THR A 86 -27.89 19.74 2.34
CA THR A 86 -28.04 19.01 1.07
C THR A 86 -26.69 18.74 0.41
N ARG A 87 -26.63 17.68 -0.41
CA ARG A 87 -25.43 17.31 -1.15
C ARG A 87 -25.05 18.36 -2.20
N GLU A 88 -26.05 18.97 -2.78
CA GLU A 88 -25.91 20.02 -3.79
C GLU A 88 -25.24 21.27 -3.19
N ALA A 89 -25.67 21.67 -2.00
CA ALA A 89 -25.07 22.81 -1.28
C ALA A 89 -23.60 22.51 -0.92
N VAL A 90 -23.31 21.30 -0.42
CA VAL A 90 -21.93 20.87 -0.14
C VAL A 90 -21.09 20.85 -1.42
N ALA A 91 -21.63 20.35 -2.54
CA ALA A 91 -20.91 20.28 -3.81
C ALA A 91 -20.56 21.66 -4.37
N CYS A 92 -21.46 22.64 -4.28
CA CYS A 92 -21.20 24.03 -4.71
C CYS A 92 -20.03 24.68 -3.95
N VAL A 93 -19.87 24.36 -2.65
CA VAL A 93 -18.76 24.89 -1.85
C VAL A 93 -17.47 24.11 -2.08
N LEU A 94 -17.57 22.80 -2.35
CA LEU A 94 -16.41 21.93 -2.58
C LEU A 94 -15.63 22.30 -3.84
N GLU A 95 -16.33 22.65 -4.94
CA GLU A 95 -15.71 22.90 -6.24
C GLU A 95 -14.62 23.98 -6.16
N PRO A 96 -14.89 25.22 -5.66
CA PRO A 96 -13.85 26.25 -5.55
C PRO A 96 -12.72 25.88 -4.57
N LEU A 97 -12.98 25.12 -3.50
CA LEU A 97 -11.94 24.70 -2.58
C LEU A 97 -10.98 23.69 -3.22
N VAL A 98 -11.52 22.75 -4.00
CA VAL A 98 -10.73 21.79 -4.78
C VAL A 98 -9.91 22.53 -5.84
N GLU A 99 -10.52 23.47 -6.58
CA GLU A 99 -9.81 24.28 -7.57
C GLU A 99 -8.62 25.03 -6.99
N GLN A 100 -8.78 25.69 -5.84
CA GLN A 100 -7.70 26.38 -5.15
C GLN A 100 -6.54 25.44 -4.79
N CYS A 101 -6.84 24.29 -4.20
CA CYS A 101 -5.82 23.30 -3.84
C CYS A 101 -5.09 22.78 -5.09
N LEU A 102 -5.81 22.46 -6.18
CA LEU A 102 -5.21 21.94 -7.40
C LEU A 102 -4.41 22.99 -8.17
N ALA A 103 -4.85 24.25 -8.19
CA ALA A 103 -4.10 25.35 -8.78
C ALA A 103 -2.75 25.56 -8.09
N ALA A 104 -2.73 25.50 -6.74
CA ALA A 104 -1.50 25.59 -5.96
C ALA A 104 -0.54 24.42 -6.23
N LEU A 105 -1.04 23.19 -6.48
CA LEU A 105 -0.21 22.07 -6.90
C LEU A 105 0.31 22.22 -8.33
N ALA A 106 -0.56 22.61 -9.24
CA ALA A 106 -0.26 22.77 -10.66
C ALA A 106 0.88 23.76 -10.90
N SER A 107 0.89 24.88 -10.14
CA SER A 107 1.96 25.89 -10.22
C SER A 107 3.34 25.35 -9.85
N ARG A 108 3.39 24.25 -9.07
CA ARG A 108 4.61 23.56 -8.64
C ARG A 108 4.94 22.35 -9.50
N GLY A 109 4.15 22.07 -10.55
CA GLY A 109 4.34 20.89 -11.43
C GLY A 109 3.84 19.58 -10.83
N PHE A 110 3.00 19.63 -9.78
CA PHE A 110 2.44 18.46 -9.13
C PHE A 110 0.93 18.34 -9.40
N GLY A 111 0.43 17.11 -9.30
CA GLY A 111 -0.99 16.79 -9.29
C GLY A 111 -1.38 15.98 -8.06
N VAL A 112 -2.63 16.09 -7.63
CA VAL A 112 -3.12 15.33 -6.48
C VAL A 112 -3.17 13.84 -6.77
N THR A 113 -2.76 13.03 -5.80
CA THR A 113 -2.93 11.57 -5.79
C THR A 113 -3.84 11.10 -4.65
N VAL A 114 -3.85 11.83 -3.53
CA VAL A 114 -4.79 11.60 -2.42
C VAL A 114 -5.29 12.94 -1.92
N LEU A 115 -6.61 13.12 -1.96
CA LEU A 115 -7.31 14.28 -1.42
C LEU A 115 -8.19 13.83 -0.26
N GLN A 116 -8.20 14.59 0.81
CA GLN A 116 -9.09 14.39 1.95
C GLN A 116 -10.09 15.55 2.04
N VAL A 117 -11.36 15.21 2.20
CA VAL A 117 -12.44 16.17 2.47
C VAL A 117 -12.95 15.92 3.87
N ARG A 118 -12.99 16.97 4.68
CA ARG A 118 -13.55 16.95 6.04
C ARG A 118 -14.81 17.79 6.08
N LEU A 119 -15.89 17.21 6.58
CA LEU A 119 -17.18 17.87 6.80
C LEU A 119 -17.41 17.92 8.30
N SER A 120 -17.50 19.13 8.86
CA SER A 120 -17.73 19.35 10.29
C SER A 120 -19.16 19.81 10.54
N GLU A 121 -19.81 19.21 11.53
CA GLU A 121 -21.15 19.62 11.98
C GLU A 121 -21.05 20.80 12.96
N ALA A 122 -22.18 21.54 13.10
CA ALA A 122 -22.41 22.50 14.15
C ALA A 122 -22.16 21.88 15.53
N VAL A 123 -21.36 22.54 16.36
CA VAL A 123 -21.04 22.06 17.70
C VAL A 123 -22.27 22.15 18.60
N SER A 124 -22.92 21.03 18.86
CA SER A 124 -23.86 20.93 19.98
C SER A 124 -23.07 20.94 21.30
N VAL A 125 -23.54 21.70 22.28
CA VAL A 125 -22.88 21.98 23.57
C VAL A 125 -22.48 20.72 24.38
N SER A 126 -22.95 19.55 23.99
CA SER A 126 -22.80 18.30 24.75
C SER A 126 -21.90 17.22 24.13
N ALA A 127 -21.41 17.37 22.88
CA ALA A 127 -20.54 16.36 22.26
C ALA A 127 -19.47 17.04 21.40
N ARG A 128 -18.23 16.50 21.43
CA ARG A 128 -17.20 16.85 20.41
C ARG A 128 -17.59 16.18 19.10
N PRO A 129 -18.00 16.93 18.07
CA PRO A 129 -18.34 16.33 16.79
C PRO A 129 -17.09 15.70 16.18
N THR A 130 -17.20 14.44 15.81
CA THR A 130 -16.16 13.81 14.99
C THR A 130 -16.42 14.20 13.53
N PRO A 131 -15.48 14.87 12.84
CA PRO A 131 -15.69 15.27 11.47
C PRO A 131 -15.89 14.04 10.58
N SER A 132 -16.80 14.12 9.64
CA SER A 132 -16.93 13.12 8.59
C SER A 132 -15.82 13.30 7.57
N VAL A 133 -14.97 12.28 7.45
CA VAL A 133 -13.77 12.32 6.58
C VAL A 133 -14.00 11.46 5.35
N VAL A 134 -13.64 12.00 4.20
CA VAL A 134 -13.73 11.34 2.88
C VAL A 134 -12.37 11.39 2.21
N ASP A 135 -11.76 10.21 2.02
CA ASP A 135 -10.50 10.09 1.28
C ASP A 135 -10.78 9.71 -0.17
N ILE A 136 -10.19 10.48 -1.09
CA ILE A 136 -10.23 10.26 -2.53
C ILE A 136 -8.83 9.95 -3.02
N GLY A 137 -8.59 8.71 -3.43
CA GLY A 137 -7.32 8.30 -4.02
C GLY A 137 -7.42 8.17 -5.54
N LEU A 138 -6.47 8.72 -6.24
CA LEU A 138 -6.34 8.64 -7.69
C LEU A 138 -5.19 7.69 -8.06
N PHE A 139 -5.33 6.97 -9.18
CA PHE A 139 -4.27 6.10 -9.70
C PHE A 139 -3.19 6.88 -10.47
N ARG A 140 -3.46 8.15 -10.81
CA ARG A 140 -2.49 9.05 -11.44
C ARG A 140 -2.60 10.46 -10.88
N PRO A 141 -1.48 11.20 -10.81
CA PRO A 141 -1.53 12.61 -10.44
C PRO A 141 -2.45 13.39 -11.37
N SER A 142 -3.37 14.16 -10.81
CA SER A 142 -4.35 14.94 -11.57
C SER A 142 -4.44 16.38 -11.07
N VAL A 143 -4.71 17.32 -11.99
CA VAL A 143 -5.03 18.72 -11.71
C VAL A 143 -6.42 19.08 -12.22
N SER A 144 -7.20 18.10 -12.67
CA SER A 144 -8.57 18.31 -13.16
C SER A 144 -9.54 18.43 -11.98
N ALA A 145 -9.94 19.66 -11.66
CA ALA A 145 -10.91 19.90 -10.59
C ALA A 145 -12.23 19.16 -10.84
N ARG A 146 -12.75 19.21 -12.07
CA ARG A 146 -13.97 18.50 -12.45
C ARG A 146 -13.89 17.01 -12.14
N HIS A 147 -12.78 16.35 -12.54
CA HIS A 147 -12.60 14.92 -12.27
C HIS A 147 -12.57 14.61 -10.77
N VAL A 148 -11.83 15.42 -9.98
CA VAL A 148 -11.73 15.23 -8.53
C VAL A 148 -13.07 15.47 -7.85
N VAL A 149 -13.80 16.53 -8.22
CA VAL A 149 -15.14 16.83 -7.69
C VAL A 149 -16.13 15.71 -8.01
N ASP A 150 -16.14 15.19 -9.24
CA ASP A 150 -16.97 14.04 -9.62
C ASP A 150 -16.70 12.82 -8.71
N LEU A 151 -15.43 12.54 -8.38
CA LEU A 151 -15.06 11.43 -7.49
C LEU A 151 -15.52 11.69 -6.04
N VAL A 152 -15.39 12.93 -5.55
CA VAL A 152 -15.90 13.32 -4.23
C VAL A 152 -17.41 13.12 -4.16
N GLN A 153 -18.16 13.59 -5.17
CA GLN A 153 -19.61 13.44 -5.26
C GLN A 153 -20.03 11.97 -5.28
N LEU A 154 -19.34 11.11 -6.05
CA LEU A 154 -19.59 9.67 -6.08
C LEU A 154 -19.41 9.04 -4.69
N ARG A 155 -18.46 9.52 -3.90
CA ARG A 155 -18.20 9.03 -2.55
C ARG A 155 -19.25 9.54 -1.57
N LEU A 156 -19.57 10.85 -1.61
CA LEU A 156 -20.60 11.47 -0.79
C LEU A 156 -21.99 10.86 -1.03
N ALA A 157 -22.30 10.45 -2.27
CA ALA A 157 -23.57 9.79 -2.60
C ALA A 157 -23.79 8.47 -1.80
N ARG A 158 -22.71 7.82 -1.34
CA ARG A 158 -22.75 6.55 -0.59
C ARG A 158 -22.63 6.72 0.92
N MET A 159 -22.38 7.92 1.40
CA MET A 159 -22.26 8.23 2.81
C MET A 159 -23.53 8.89 3.33
N ARG A 160 -23.77 8.71 4.62
CA ARG A 160 -24.70 9.59 5.33
C ARG A 160 -24.00 10.91 5.57
N LEU A 161 -24.52 11.96 4.97
CA LEU A 161 -24.05 13.30 5.28
C LEU A 161 -24.42 13.68 6.71
N PRO A 162 -23.59 14.49 7.38
CA PRO A 162 -23.99 15.21 8.59
C PRO A 162 -25.28 15.99 8.33
N ARG A 163 -26.08 16.17 9.37
CA ARG A 163 -27.38 16.87 9.22
C ARG A 163 -27.19 18.34 8.88
N GLU A 164 -26.19 18.96 9.48
CA GLU A 164 -25.89 20.40 9.35
C GLU A 164 -24.38 20.57 9.24
N VAL A 165 -23.87 20.72 8.01
CA VAL A 165 -22.45 20.95 7.76
C VAL A 165 -22.15 22.45 7.93
N GLU A 166 -21.32 22.80 8.91
CA GLU A 166 -20.88 24.19 9.18
C GLU A 166 -19.55 24.53 8.51
N SER A 167 -18.64 23.56 8.38
CA SER A 167 -17.39 23.81 7.68
C SER A 167 -17.00 22.64 6.77
N ILE A 168 -16.34 22.99 5.69
CA ILE A 168 -15.82 22.08 4.68
C ILE A 168 -14.35 22.39 4.50
N ALA A 169 -13.48 21.42 4.79
CA ALA A 169 -12.06 21.53 4.55
C ALA A 169 -11.61 20.51 3.51
N VAL A 170 -10.80 20.96 2.58
CA VAL A 170 -10.15 20.13 1.55
C VAL A 170 -8.66 20.19 1.78
N GLU A 171 -8.04 19.03 1.90
CA GLU A 171 -6.60 18.88 2.14
C GLU A 171 -6.00 17.92 1.12
N VAL A 172 -4.89 18.30 0.52
CA VAL A 172 -4.08 17.38 -0.26
C VAL A 172 -3.21 16.57 0.69
N VAL A 173 -3.43 15.27 0.74
CA VAL A 173 -2.65 14.35 1.59
C VAL A 173 -1.41 13.84 0.87
N SER A 174 -1.51 13.66 -0.46
CA SER A 174 -0.41 13.17 -1.28
C SER A 174 -0.50 13.76 -2.69
N ALA A 175 0.66 14.05 -3.26
CA ALA A 175 0.79 14.57 -4.61
C ALA A 175 1.92 13.84 -5.35
N GLY A 176 1.83 13.79 -6.66
CA GLY A 176 2.85 13.22 -7.53
C GLY A 176 3.22 14.19 -8.66
N ALA A 177 4.42 14.06 -9.20
CA ALA A 177 4.86 14.88 -10.33
C ALA A 177 3.94 14.67 -11.54
N LEU A 178 3.55 15.76 -12.17
CA LEU A 178 2.83 15.70 -13.44
C LEU A 178 3.80 15.25 -14.54
N ALA A 179 3.41 14.21 -15.29
CA ALA A 179 4.16 13.82 -16.46
C ALA A 179 4.17 14.99 -17.47
N ALA A 180 5.34 15.56 -17.70
CA ALA A 180 5.50 16.58 -18.73
C ALA A 180 5.11 15.97 -20.08
N ARG A 181 4.15 16.58 -20.76
CA ARG A 181 3.73 16.19 -22.11
C ARG A 181 4.10 17.30 -23.06
N GLN A 182 5.04 17.03 -23.91
CA GLN A 182 5.32 17.88 -25.04
C GLN A 182 4.23 17.64 -26.10
N ARG A 183 3.44 18.67 -26.39
CA ARG A 183 2.58 18.64 -27.58
C ARG A 183 3.45 18.67 -28.82
N VAL A 184 3.19 17.75 -29.73
CA VAL A 184 3.88 17.75 -31.03
C VAL A 184 3.40 18.94 -31.84
N LEU A 185 4.36 19.74 -32.32
CA LEU A 185 4.08 20.95 -33.10
C LEU A 185 3.72 20.62 -34.56
N PHE A 186 4.11 19.41 -35.04
CA PHE A 186 3.88 18.97 -36.40
C PHE A 186 3.32 17.56 -36.42
N ASP A 187 2.22 17.31 -37.13
CA ASP A 187 1.60 16.00 -37.28
C ASP A 187 2.42 15.08 -38.20
N GLY A 188 3.33 14.30 -37.57
CA GLY A 188 4.02 13.18 -38.23
C GLY A 188 3.37 11.85 -37.86
N VAL A 189 3.12 10.99 -38.83
CA VAL A 189 2.39 9.71 -38.68
C VAL A 189 2.97 8.76 -37.62
N ALA A 190 4.26 8.84 -37.34
CA ALA A 190 4.94 7.99 -36.34
C ALA A 190 4.71 8.45 -34.89
N LEU A 191 4.34 9.71 -34.65
CA LEU A 191 4.13 10.30 -33.31
C LEU A 191 2.67 10.19 -32.85
N SER A 192 1.73 9.89 -33.74
CA SER A 192 0.30 9.75 -33.42
C SER A 192 0.02 8.57 -32.49
N SER A 193 0.81 7.51 -32.52
CA SER A 193 0.66 6.33 -31.65
C SER A 193 1.04 6.63 -30.19
N SER A 194 2.10 7.41 -29.96
CA SER A 194 2.57 7.80 -28.60
C SER A 194 1.59 8.78 -27.92
N LEU A 195 1.03 9.72 -28.67
CA LEU A 195 0.02 10.66 -28.17
C LEU A 195 -1.27 9.94 -27.81
N LYS A 196 -1.76 9.05 -28.69
CA LYS A 196 -2.94 8.20 -28.43
C LYS A 196 -2.76 7.32 -27.19
N ALA A 197 -1.58 6.69 -27.03
CA ALA A 197 -1.27 5.89 -25.83
C ALA A 197 -1.30 6.74 -24.55
N GLY A 198 -0.82 7.97 -24.63
CA GLY A 198 -0.88 8.90 -23.52
C GLY A 198 -2.29 9.35 -23.14
N GLU A 199 -3.15 9.62 -24.13
CA GLU A 199 -4.56 9.95 -23.90
C GLU A 199 -5.35 8.76 -23.38
N GLN A 200 -5.13 7.58 -23.95
CA GLN A 200 -5.72 6.33 -23.47
C GLN A 200 -5.35 6.04 -22.00
N ALA A 201 -4.11 6.29 -21.61
CA ALA A 201 -3.68 6.11 -20.23
C ALA A 201 -4.37 7.09 -19.26
N VAL A 202 -4.71 8.32 -19.70
CA VAL A 202 -5.50 9.27 -18.89
C VAL A 202 -6.95 8.81 -18.78
N GLN A 203 -7.56 8.42 -19.90
CA GLN A 203 -8.94 7.92 -19.93
C GLN A 203 -9.08 6.66 -19.08
N LEU A 204 -8.12 5.71 -19.19
CA LEU A 204 -8.07 4.52 -18.37
C LEU A 204 -7.92 4.88 -16.88
N GLY A 205 -7.02 5.80 -16.53
CA GLY A 205 -6.87 6.28 -15.16
C GLY A 205 -8.18 6.82 -14.59
N GLY A 206 -8.87 7.69 -15.34
CA GLY A 206 -10.17 8.24 -14.93
C GLY A 206 -11.28 7.18 -14.81
N LEU A 207 -11.25 6.12 -15.63
CA LEU A 207 -12.17 4.98 -15.50
C LEU A 207 -11.87 4.19 -14.22
N LEU A 208 -10.59 3.87 -13.97
CA LEU A 208 -10.17 3.14 -12.78
C LEU A 208 -10.50 3.90 -11.50
N ASP A 209 -10.30 5.23 -11.48
CA ASP A 209 -10.66 6.09 -10.35
C ASP A 209 -12.16 6.02 -10.05
N ARG A 210 -13.01 6.10 -11.09
CA ARG A 210 -14.47 5.98 -10.94
C ARG A 210 -14.90 4.59 -10.47
N LEU A 211 -14.28 3.53 -11.01
CA LEU A 211 -14.54 2.17 -10.56
C LEU A 211 -14.14 1.97 -9.10
N ALA A 212 -12.96 2.46 -8.71
CA ALA A 212 -12.49 2.42 -7.33
C ALA A 212 -13.38 3.23 -6.38
N GLY A 213 -13.88 4.39 -6.83
CA GLY A 213 -14.85 5.20 -6.08
C GLY A 213 -16.17 4.47 -5.83
N ARG A 214 -16.62 3.64 -6.80
CA ARG A 214 -17.87 2.89 -6.70
C ARG A 214 -17.74 1.53 -6.01
N LEU A 215 -16.70 0.78 -6.29
CA LEU A 215 -16.53 -0.60 -5.81
C LEU A 215 -15.64 -0.70 -4.58
N GLY A 216 -14.87 0.34 -4.31
CA GLY A 216 -13.78 0.34 -3.34
C GLY A 216 -12.43 0.10 -4.02
N ARG A 217 -11.38 0.75 -3.51
CA ARG A 217 -10.03 0.71 -4.09
C ARG A 217 -9.47 -0.71 -4.17
N MET A 218 -9.85 -1.57 -3.24
CA MET A 218 -9.41 -2.95 -3.18
C MET A 218 -10.07 -3.87 -4.22
N ALA A 219 -11.19 -3.46 -4.81
CA ALA A 219 -11.87 -4.21 -5.86
C ALA A 219 -11.27 -3.97 -7.26
N VAL A 220 -10.37 -2.97 -7.39
CA VAL A 220 -9.71 -2.61 -8.64
C VAL A 220 -8.23 -2.88 -8.51
N PHE A 221 -7.74 -3.93 -9.16
CA PHE A 221 -6.35 -4.34 -9.08
C PHE A 221 -5.84 -4.85 -10.43
N GLU A 222 -4.52 -4.84 -10.58
CA GLU A 222 -3.79 -5.43 -11.70
C GLU A 222 -3.12 -6.72 -11.21
N PRO A 223 -3.34 -7.87 -11.88
CA PRO A 223 -2.61 -9.09 -11.55
C PRO A 223 -1.15 -8.94 -12.01
N ARG A 224 -0.21 -9.04 -11.08
CA ARG A 224 1.22 -9.08 -11.39
C ARG A 224 1.74 -10.49 -11.27
N PRO A 225 2.34 -11.06 -12.34
CA PRO A 225 2.97 -12.36 -12.29
C PRO A 225 4.12 -12.37 -11.27
N VAL A 226 4.20 -13.47 -10.52
CA VAL A 226 5.27 -13.74 -9.56
C VAL A 226 5.96 -15.04 -9.98
N VAL A 227 7.27 -15.13 -9.82
CA VAL A 227 8.04 -16.34 -10.10
C VAL A 227 7.76 -17.34 -8.97
N ASP A 228 6.65 -18.06 -9.11
CA ASP A 228 6.27 -19.17 -8.24
C ASP A 228 5.73 -20.32 -9.08
N ALA A 229 6.18 -21.53 -8.80
CA ALA A 229 5.71 -22.72 -9.52
C ALA A 229 4.29 -23.10 -9.13
N GLN A 230 3.84 -22.71 -7.94
CA GLN A 230 2.50 -22.98 -7.45
C GLN A 230 1.50 -22.00 -8.06
N PRO A 231 0.49 -22.46 -8.82
CA PRO A 231 -0.41 -21.60 -9.58
C PRO A 231 -1.13 -20.54 -8.73
N GLU A 232 -1.53 -20.90 -7.52
CA GLU A 232 -2.25 -20.02 -6.59
C GLU A 232 -1.37 -18.85 -6.09
N HIS A 233 -0.05 -18.97 -6.22
CA HIS A 233 0.93 -17.96 -5.82
C HIS A 233 1.68 -17.33 -6.99
N ALA A 234 1.33 -17.72 -8.21
CA ALA A 234 2.00 -17.25 -9.42
C ALA A 234 1.63 -15.81 -9.82
N TRP A 235 0.74 -15.17 -9.09
CA TRP A 235 0.39 -13.76 -9.26
C TRP A 235 -0.02 -13.11 -7.93
N VAL A 236 0.11 -11.79 -7.88
CA VAL A 236 -0.35 -10.96 -6.74
C VAL A 236 -1.20 -9.81 -7.25
N ALA A 237 -2.21 -9.45 -6.48
CA ALA A 237 -2.99 -8.25 -6.74
C ALA A 237 -2.15 -7.01 -6.41
N SER A 238 -2.03 -6.10 -7.35
CA SER A 238 -1.30 -4.83 -7.20
C SER A 238 -2.21 -3.67 -7.60
N PRO A 239 -2.02 -2.47 -7.04
CA PRO A 239 -2.71 -1.29 -7.55
C PRO A 239 -2.42 -1.10 -9.04
N PRO A 240 -3.45 -0.76 -9.86
CA PRO A 240 -3.23 -0.48 -11.28
C PRO A 240 -2.28 0.70 -11.47
N GLU A 241 -1.35 0.58 -12.40
CA GLU A 241 -0.44 1.63 -12.82
C GLU A 241 -0.71 2.01 -14.30
N PRO A 242 -1.68 2.89 -14.58
CA PRO A 242 -2.01 3.27 -15.94
C PRO A 242 -0.81 3.87 -16.69
N GLY A 243 -0.49 3.28 -17.85
CA GLY A 243 0.65 3.72 -18.67
C GLY A 243 1.96 2.97 -18.41
N ARG A 244 1.98 2.03 -17.47
CA ARG A 244 3.10 1.12 -17.34
C ARG A 244 3.02 0.05 -18.44
N GLN A 245 4.08 -0.10 -19.20
CA GLN A 245 4.22 -1.23 -20.11
C GLN A 245 4.53 -2.50 -19.32
N ALA A 246 3.85 -3.60 -19.63
CA ALA A 246 4.17 -4.90 -19.07
C ALA A 246 5.65 -5.24 -19.37
N SER A 247 6.38 -5.66 -18.36
CA SER A 247 7.76 -6.11 -18.57
C SER A 247 7.76 -7.32 -19.49
N ALA A 248 8.56 -7.28 -20.54
CA ALA A 248 8.72 -8.40 -21.48
C ALA A 248 9.10 -9.72 -20.77
N THR A 249 9.82 -9.62 -19.65
CA THR A 249 10.20 -10.76 -18.81
C THR A 249 8.98 -11.44 -18.18
N ALA A 250 8.00 -10.66 -17.71
CA ALA A 250 6.76 -11.20 -17.15
C ALA A 250 5.90 -11.88 -18.25
N ALA A 251 5.83 -11.27 -19.43
CA ALA A 251 5.12 -11.85 -20.59
C ALA A 251 5.76 -13.17 -21.05
N ALA A 252 7.09 -13.27 -21.06
CA ALA A 252 7.80 -14.47 -21.43
C ALA A 252 7.60 -15.62 -20.42
N VAL A 253 7.54 -15.32 -19.13
CA VAL A 253 7.27 -16.34 -18.08
C VAL A 253 5.84 -16.88 -18.17
N VAL A 254 4.87 -16.02 -18.50
CA VAL A 254 3.46 -16.43 -18.65
C VAL A 254 3.24 -17.20 -19.96
N ALA A 255 3.90 -16.80 -21.05
CA ALA A 255 3.76 -17.44 -22.35
C ALA A 255 4.39 -18.85 -22.42
N ALA A 256 5.33 -19.16 -21.54
CA ALA A 256 6.06 -20.43 -21.57
C ALA A 256 5.24 -21.65 -21.12
N ARG A 257 4.05 -21.45 -20.52
CA ARG A 257 3.23 -22.56 -20.00
C ARG A 257 1.76 -22.32 -20.29
N LEU A 258 1.13 -23.28 -20.96
CA LEU A 258 -0.32 -23.30 -21.18
C LEU A 258 -1.01 -23.48 -19.82
N ARG A 259 -1.45 -22.36 -19.24
CA ARG A 259 -2.25 -22.31 -18.03
C ARG A 259 -3.66 -21.87 -18.38
N PRO A 260 -4.71 -22.40 -17.72
CA PRO A 260 -6.06 -21.92 -17.95
C PRO A 260 -6.20 -20.45 -17.51
N LEU A 261 -6.95 -19.67 -18.27
CA LEU A 261 -7.28 -18.29 -17.91
C LEU A 261 -8.20 -18.22 -16.70
N TRP A 262 -9.03 -19.24 -16.51
CA TRP A 262 -9.91 -19.34 -15.37
C TRP A 262 -9.46 -20.46 -14.44
N MET A 263 -9.20 -20.12 -13.18
CA MET A 263 -8.82 -21.05 -12.13
C MET A 263 -9.78 -20.92 -10.96
N THR A 264 -10.13 -22.04 -10.35
CA THR A 264 -10.90 -22.03 -9.11
C THR A 264 -10.03 -21.54 -7.96
N PRO A 265 -10.54 -20.62 -7.11
CA PRO A 265 -9.79 -20.16 -5.92
C PRO A 265 -9.45 -21.31 -4.96
N ARG A 266 -10.30 -22.34 -4.94
CA ARG A 266 -10.07 -23.59 -4.22
C ARG A 266 -10.30 -24.75 -5.22
N PRO A 267 -9.31 -25.64 -5.42
CA PRO A 267 -9.48 -26.80 -6.28
C PRO A 267 -10.69 -27.64 -5.84
N ILE A 268 -11.46 -28.09 -6.81
CA ILE A 268 -12.67 -28.88 -6.57
C ILE A 268 -12.32 -30.35 -6.64
N ARG A 269 -12.53 -31.08 -5.54
CA ARG A 269 -12.35 -32.53 -5.52
C ARG A 269 -13.33 -33.21 -6.45
N VAL A 270 -12.84 -34.16 -7.26
CA VAL A 270 -13.64 -34.87 -8.25
C VAL A 270 -13.45 -36.38 -8.13
N GLU A 271 -14.51 -37.08 -8.45
CA GLU A 271 -14.45 -38.55 -8.63
C GLU A 271 -13.89 -38.84 -10.02
N THR A 272 -13.00 -39.84 -10.11
CA THR A 272 -12.35 -40.20 -11.35
C THR A 272 -12.14 -41.73 -11.42
N ALA A 273 -11.94 -42.23 -12.62
CA ALA A 273 -11.34 -43.55 -12.85
C ALA A 273 -10.15 -43.42 -13.78
N SER A 274 -9.06 -44.10 -13.45
CA SER A 274 -7.85 -44.20 -14.26
C SER A 274 -7.52 -45.64 -14.55
N VAL A 275 -6.97 -45.93 -15.73
CA VAL A 275 -6.58 -47.29 -16.11
C VAL A 275 -5.36 -47.75 -15.33
N VAL A 276 -4.42 -46.85 -15.13
CA VAL A 276 -3.19 -47.10 -14.36
C VAL A 276 -3.14 -46.19 -13.14
N PRO A 277 -2.54 -46.63 -12.03
CA PRO A 277 -2.53 -45.86 -10.79
C PRO A 277 -1.96 -44.48 -10.93
N ASP A 278 -1.03 -44.25 -11.85
CA ASP A 278 -0.32 -42.97 -12.04
C ASP A 278 -0.63 -42.30 -13.39
N GLY A 279 -1.64 -42.81 -14.14
CA GLY A 279 -2.06 -42.25 -15.43
C GLY A 279 -3.15 -41.18 -15.34
N PRO A 280 -3.48 -40.55 -16.47
CA PRO A 280 -4.57 -39.58 -16.55
C PRO A 280 -5.92 -40.25 -16.30
N PRO A 281 -6.97 -39.51 -15.92
CA PRO A 281 -8.29 -40.06 -15.73
C PRO A 281 -8.95 -40.39 -17.06
N LEU A 282 -9.72 -41.50 -17.13
CA LEU A 282 -10.62 -41.80 -18.24
C LEU A 282 -11.89 -40.99 -18.23
N TRP A 283 -12.32 -40.60 -17.06
CA TRP A 283 -13.47 -39.73 -16.82
C TRP A 283 -13.32 -39.08 -15.46
N PHE A 284 -13.99 -37.94 -15.30
CA PHE A 284 -14.16 -37.25 -14.04
C PHE A 284 -15.58 -36.74 -13.86
N CYS A 285 -16.03 -36.56 -12.61
CA CYS A 285 -17.35 -36.05 -12.29
C CYS A 285 -17.23 -34.73 -11.56
N ILE A 286 -17.82 -33.65 -12.11
CA ILE A 286 -17.90 -32.34 -11.51
C ILE A 286 -19.38 -31.89 -11.44
N SER A 287 -19.82 -31.41 -10.30
CA SER A 287 -21.21 -30.99 -10.08
C SER A 287 -22.27 -32.02 -10.50
N GLY A 288 -21.99 -33.32 -10.34
CA GLY A 288 -22.87 -34.42 -10.73
C GLY A 288 -22.85 -34.78 -12.21
N VAL A 289 -22.07 -34.07 -13.05
CA VAL A 289 -21.95 -34.35 -14.46
C VAL A 289 -20.66 -35.14 -14.71
N ARG A 290 -20.78 -36.28 -15.43
CA ARG A 290 -19.66 -37.11 -15.80
C ARG A 290 -19.12 -36.68 -17.17
N HIS A 291 -17.83 -36.31 -17.21
CA HIS A 291 -17.10 -35.96 -18.40
C HIS A 291 -16.15 -37.09 -18.77
N ARG A 292 -16.28 -37.63 -19.98
CA ARG A 292 -15.35 -38.64 -20.54
C ARG A 292 -14.17 -37.89 -21.13
N VAL A 293 -12.97 -38.40 -20.90
CA VAL A 293 -11.71 -37.84 -21.43
C VAL A 293 -11.40 -38.48 -22.75
N ALA A 294 -11.29 -37.68 -23.82
CA ALA A 294 -10.86 -38.07 -25.13
C ALA A 294 -9.33 -38.07 -25.24
N ASP A 295 -8.69 -37.00 -24.79
CA ASP A 295 -7.25 -36.84 -24.80
C ASP A 295 -6.74 -36.22 -23.48
N ALA A 296 -5.46 -36.53 -23.15
CA ALA A 296 -4.80 -36.00 -21.96
C ALA A 296 -3.31 -35.75 -22.21
N TRP A 297 -2.84 -34.59 -21.75
CA TRP A 297 -1.43 -34.17 -21.81
C TRP A 297 -0.88 -33.96 -20.43
N GLY A 298 0.31 -34.48 -20.14
CA GLY A 298 0.98 -34.41 -18.84
C GLY A 298 1.66 -35.72 -18.46
N PRO A 299 2.08 -35.88 -17.18
CA PRO A 299 1.89 -34.93 -16.10
C PRO A 299 2.93 -33.81 -16.05
N GLU A 300 2.49 -32.59 -15.69
CA GLU A 300 3.38 -31.58 -15.22
C GLU A 300 3.48 -31.69 -13.68
N ARG A 301 4.63 -32.12 -13.17
CA ARG A 301 4.83 -32.25 -11.72
C ARG A 301 5.21 -30.92 -11.12
N ILE A 302 4.40 -30.46 -10.16
CA ILE A 302 4.69 -29.32 -9.32
C ILE A 302 4.99 -29.81 -7.91
N GLU A 303 6.23 -29.56 -7.48
CA GLU A 303 6.71 -29.87 -6.13
C GLU A 303 7.37 -28.62 -5.56
N THR A 304 6.74 -28.01 -4.54
CA THR A 304 7.16 -26.70 -4.05
C THR A 304 6.74 -26.48 -2.60
N ALA A 305 7.20 -25.35 -2.04
CA ALA A 305 6.79 -24.82 -0.74
C ALA A 305 7.30 -25.57 0.48
N TRP A 306 8.30 -26.45 0.36
CA TRP A 306 8.92 -27.11 1.53
C TRP A 306 9.46 -26.11 2.57
N TRP A 307 9.85 -24.90 2.14
CA TRP A 307 10.31 -23.81 3.01
C TRP A 307 9.17 -23.01 3.66
N ARG A 308 7.92 -23.23 3.21
CA ARG A 308 6.71 -22.59 3.76
C ARG A 308 5.99 -23.47 4.79
N GLY A 309 6.52 -24.65 5.07
CA GLY A 309 5.98 -25.64 6.02
C GLY A 309 5.47 -26.91 5.36
N CYS A 310 4.28 -26.92 4.79
CA CYS A 310 3.76 -28.09 4.06
C CYS A 310 4.17 -28.04 2.60
N SER A 311 4.90 -29.03 2.11
CA SER A 311 5.25 -29.11 0.71
C SER A 311 4.08 -29.66 -0.09
N ILE A 312 3.86 -29.05 -1.26
CA ILE A 312 2.81 -29.46 -2.22
C ILE A 312 3.44 -30.31 -3.29
N ARG A 313 2.85 -31.49 -3.55
CA ARG A 313 3.22 -32.38 -4.65
C ARG A 313 1.97 -32.70 -5.44
N ARG A 314 1.92 -32.24 -6.69
CA ARG A 314 0.79 -32.38 -7.59
C ARG A 314 1.25 -32.74 -8.96
N ASP A 315 0.59 -33.71 -9.60
CA ASP A 315 0.74 -34.04 -11.01
C ASP A 315 -0.43 -33.45 -11.78
N TYR A 316 -0.16 -32.43 -12.59
CA TYR A 316 -1.16 -31.73 -13.40
C TYR A 316 -1.30 -32.33 -14.79
N TYR A 317 -2.54 -32.40 -15.23
CA TYR A 317 -2.92 -32.83 -16.56
C TYR A 317 -3.84 -31.83 -17.23
N VAL A 318 -3.61 -31.54 -18.48
CA VAL A 318 -4.61 -30.91 -19.34
C VAL A 318 -5.40 -32.06 -19.95
N VAL A 319 -6.71 -32.10 -19.79
CA VAL A 319 -7.58 -33.12 -20.36
C VAL A 319 -8.59 -32.47 -21.29
N GLU A 320 -8.84 -33.11 -22.43
CA GLU A 320 -9.89 -32.76 -23.37
C GLU A 320 -11.01 -33.77 -23.26
N THR A 321 -12.23 -33.31 -23.13
CA THR A 321 -13.41 -34.16 -23.02
C THR A 321 -13.94 -34.53 -24.42
N GLU A 322 -14.76 -35.58 -24.54
CA GLU A 322 -15.45 -35.92 -25.77
C GLU A 322 -16.34 -34.77 -26.32
N SER A 323 -16.73 -33.82 -25.46
CA SER A 323 -17.44 -32.61 -25.85
C SER A 323 -16.53 -31.46 -26.33
N GLY A 324 -15.23 -31.64 -26.34
CA GLY A 324 -14.24 -30.63 -26.76
C GLY A 324 -13.83 -29.62 -25.69
N GLU A 325 -14.35 -29.77 -24.49
CA GLU A 325 -13.96 -28.89 -23.36
C GLU A 325 -12.59 -29.29 -22.84
N ARG A 326 -11.75 -28.29 -22.51
CA ARG A 326 -10.44 -28.52 -21.93
C ARG A 326 -10.41 -28.12 -20.46
N TRP A 327 -9.96 -29.07 -19.63
CA TRP A 327 -9.92 -28.89 -18.17
C TRP A 327 -8.51 -29.11 -17.65
N TRP A 328 -8.18 -28.42 -16.55
CA TRP A 328 -6.91 -28.56 -15.85
C TRP A 328 -7.14 -29.29 -14.53
N LEU A 329 -6.72 -30.54 -14.49
CA LEU A 329 -6.87 -31.40 -13.34
C LEU A 329 -5.51 -31.69 -12.71
N PHE A 330 -5.50 -31.95 -11.44
CA PHE A 330 -4.31 -32.52 -10.82
C PHE A 330 -4.66 -33.66 -9.87
N ARG A 331 -3.68 -34.54 -9.73
CA ARG A 331 -3.65 -35.58 -8.71
C ARG A 331 -2.77 -35.12 -7.58
N HIS A 332 -3.27 -35.21 -6.35
CA HIS A 332 -2.53 -34.87 -5.15
C HIS A 332 -1.65 -36.04 -4.73
N LEU A 333 -0.32 -35.87 -4.64
CA LEU A 333 0.61 -36.93 -4.33
C LEU A 333 0.94 -37.05 -2.83
N GLY A 334 0.30 -36.25 -1.98
CA GLY A 334 0.56 -36.14 -0.55
C GLY A 334 1.57 -35.04 -0.21
N GLU A 335 1.70 -34.77 1.07
CA GLU A 335 2.69 -33.82 1.60
C GLU A 335 3.99 -34.56 1.85
N SER A 336 5.12 -34.06 1.35
CA SER A 336 6.40 -34.52 1.84
C SER A 336 6.68 -33.76 3.14
N ARG A 337 6.56 -34.44 4.28
CA ARG A 337 7.14 -33.95 5.53
C ARG A 337 8.65 -33.94 5.33
N GLY A 338 9.23 -32.77 5.04
CA GLY A 338 10.67 -32.60 5.12
C GLY A 338 11.10 -33.05 6.51
N ARG A 339 11.93 -34.09 6.60
CA ARG A 339 12.70 -34.38 7.80
C ARG A 339 13.57 -33.14 8.03
N VAL A 340 13.09 -32.23 8.87
CA VAL A 340 13.94 -31.21 9.47
C VAL A 340 14.90 -31.99 10.34
N GLY A 341 16.13 -32.17 9.84
CA GLY A 341 17.23 -32.73 10.61
C GLY A 341 17.36 -31.91 11.90
N SER A 342 17.30 -32.61 13.03
CA SER A 342 17.55 -32.08 14.36
C SER A 342 19.03 -31.73 14.51
N ALA A 343 19.47 -30.62 13.93
CA ALA A 343 20.77 -30.04 14.19
C ALA A 343 20.70 -28.56 13.95
N LEU A 344 20.45 -27.81 15.01
CA LEU A 344 20.98 -26.50 15.35
C LEU A 344 20.05 -25.84 16.41
N ARG A 345 20.25 -26.32 17.66
CA ARG A 345 19.86 -25.53 18.83
C ARG A 345 20.84 -24.37 18.94
N GLY A 346 20.46 -23.21 18.41
CA GLY A 346 21.10 -21.94 18.72
C GLY A 346 20.57 -21.35 20.04
N PRO A 347 21.33 -20.48 20.73
CA PRO A 347 21.08 -20.12 22.12
C PRO A 347 19.83 -19.24 22.29
N ARG A 348 19.06 -19.54 23.33
CA ARG A 348 17.95 -18.76 23.88
C ARG A 348 18.42 -17.32 24.13
N ARG A 349 17.85 -16.33 23.43
CA ARG A 349 17.89 -14.93 23.84
C ARG A 349 16.73 -14.65 24.79
N LEU A 350 17.07 -14.15 25.97
CA LEU A 350 16.19 -13.66 27.01
C LEU A 350 15.32 -12.50 26.49
N ALA A 351 14.04 -12.56 26.81
CA ALA A 351 13.06 -11.53 26.52
C ALA A 351 13.35 -10.26 27.31
N GLY A 352 13.72 -9.19 26.64
CA GLY A 352 13.69 -7.83 27.16
C GLY A 352 12.33 -7.19 26.84
N ARG A 353 11.56 -6.91 27.89
CA ARG A 353 10.36 -6.05 27.85
C ARG A 353 10.77 -4.65 27.42
N SER A 354 10.25 -4.16 26.33
CA SER A 354 10.27 -2.74 26.01
C SER A 354 8.88 -2.34 25.52
N GLN A 355 8.17 -1.63 26.37
CA GLN A 355 7.00 -0.84 25.98
C GLN A 355 7.46 0.27 25.04
N ARG A 356 6.93 0.34 23.85
CA ARG A 356 6.95 1.53 23.01
C ARG A 356 5.57 1.80 22.45
N SER A 357 4.96 2.84 22.97
CA SER A 357 3.89 3.59 22.33
C SER A 357 4.44 4.19 21.02
N GLY A 358 3.89 3.79 19.89
CA GLY A 358 4.21 4.33 18.57
C GLY A 358 2.92 4.48 17.80
N HIS A 359 2.58 5.71 17.45
CA HIS A 359 1.50 6.04 16.54
C HIS A 359 1.81 5.39 15.19
N SER A 360 1.03 4.40 14.82
CA SER A 360 1.13 3.73 13.53
C SER A 360 0.28 4.50 12.52
N VAL A 361 0.96 5.12 11.58
CA VAL A 361 0.36 5.55 10.32
C VAL A 361 -0.19 4.30 9.64
N HIS A 362 -1.51 4.25 9.44
CA HIS A 362 -2.19 3.19 8.71
C HIS A 362 -1.71 3.17 7.25
N ALA A 363 -0.71 2.35 6.96
CA ALA A 363 -0.52 1.85 5.62
C ALA A 363 -1.61 0.80 5.39
N ASP A 364 -2.60 1.12 4.56
CA ASP A 364 -3.65 0.20 4.09
C ASP A 364 -2.98 -1.04 3.49
N ARG A 365 -2.97 -2.11 4.27
CA ARG A 365 -2.53 -3.44 3.80
C ARG A 365 -3.60 -3.96 2.86
N LEU A 366 -3.24 -4.13 1.61
CA LEU A 366 -3.95 -5.00 0.66
C LEU A 366 -4.29 -6.33 1.36
N PRO A 367 -5.51 -6.86 1.21
CA PRO A 367 -5.84 -8.16 1.77
C PRO A 367 -4.92 -9.19 1.14
N GLN A 368 -3.97 -9.69 1.93
CA GLN A 368 -3.19 -10.86 1.55
C GLN A 368 -4.20 -12.00 1.37
N ALA A 369 -4.22 -12.60 0.20
CA ALA A 369 -5.01 -13.81 -0.12
C ALA A 369 -4.66 -15.01 0.79
N SER A 370 -3.81 -14.81 1.79
CA SER A 370 -3.22 -15.84 2.65
C SER A 370 -3.96 -16.13 3.95
N ARG A 371 -5.10 -15.48 4.26
CA ARG A 371 -5.78 -15.72 5.54
C ARG A 371 -6.78 -16.88 5.55
N ALA A 372 -7.04 -17.49 4.37
CA ALA A 372 -7.96 -18.64 4.23
C ALA A 372 -7.29 -20.02 4.36
N ALA A 373 -5.98 -20.10 4.60
CA ALA A 373 -5.23 -21.36 4.60
C ALA A 373 -4.99 -21.95 6.01
N ARG A 374 -5.80 -21.63 7.01
CA ARG A 374 -5.66 -22.20 8.37
C ARG A 374 -6.85 -23.06 8.81
N GLU A 375 -7.58 -23.65 7.91
CA GLU A 375 -8.36 -24.84 8.24
C GLU A 375 -7.57 -26.04 7.77
N GLY A 376 -6.99 -26.76 8.74
CA GLY A 376 -6.18 -27.94 8.51
C GLY A 376 -6.95 -29.00 7.75
N SER A 377 -6.76 -29.10 6.43
CA SER A 377 -7.05 -30.33 5.73
C SER A 377 -6.06 -31.38 6.21
N ASP A 378 -6.57 -32.46 6.74
CA ASP A 378 -5.82 -33.65 7.11
C ASP A 378 -5.17 -34.22 5.83
N GLY A 379 -3.97 -33.73 5.51
CA GLY A 379 -3.26 -34.00 4.24
C GLY A 379 -2.98 -35.49 3.97
N SER A 380 -3.24 -36.38 4.93
CA SER A 380 -3.12 -37.82 4.75
C SER A 380 -4.34 -38.42 4.01
N ARG A 381 -5.51 -37.80 4.06
CA ARG A 381 -6.75 -38.30 3.44
C ARG A 381 -6.86 -38.02 1.94
N ASP A 382 -6.11 -37.08 1.43
CA ASP A 382 -6.22 -36.64 0.04
C ASP A 382 -5.14 -37.22 -0.88
N ARG A 383 -4.25 -38.10 -0.38
CA ARG A 383 -3.22 -38.72 -1.21
C ARG A 383 -3.87 -39.59 -2.30
N GLY A 384 -3.56 -39.25 -3.55
CA GLY A 384 -4.13 -39.91 -4.73
C GLY A 384 -5.48 -39.35 -5.21
N ALA A 385 -6.06 -38.39 -4.45
CA ALA A 385 -7.30 -37.72 -4.86
C ALA A 385 -7.06 -36.78 -6.04
N TRP A 386 -8.08 -36.64 -6.88
CA TRP A 386 -8.08 -35.76 -8.03
C TRP A 386 -8.88 -34.50 -7.78
N PHE A 387 -8.41 -33.42 -8.40
CA PHE A 387 -9.02 -32.10 -8.27
C PHE A 387 -9.06 -31.39 -9.63
N VAL A 388 -10.16 -30.70 -9.91
CA VAL A 388 -10.24 -29.70 -10.98
C VAL A 388 -9.73 -28.38 -10.42
N HIS A 389 -8.80 -27.76 -11.14
CA HIS A 389 -8.19 -26.49 -10.75
C HIS A 389 -8.53 -25.35 -11.71
N GLY A 390 -8.87 -25.65 -12.95
CA GLY A 390 -9.24 -24.64 -13.93
C GLY A 390 -9.86 -25.22 -15.19
N GLN A 391 -10.36 -24.33 -16.05
CA GLN A 391 -10.91 -24.63 -17.35
C GLN A 391 -10.30 -23.71 -18.39
N PHE A 392 -9.94 -24.27 -19.54
CA PHE A 392 -9.50 -23.49 -20.69
C PHE A 392 -10.71 -22.96 -21.45
N ALA A 393 -10.60 -21.75 -21.98
CA ALA A 393 -11.64 -21.15 -22.83
C ALA A 393 -11.61 -21.75 -24.25
#